data_cdcb16be4b82db780d81e979080ba622
#
_entry.id   cdcb16be4b82db780d81e979080ba622
#
_cell.length_a   1.000
_cell.length_b   1.000
_cell.length_c   1.000
_cell.angle_alpha   90.00
_cell.angle_beta   90.00
_cell.angle_gamma   90.00
#
_symmetry.space_group_name_H-M   'P 1'
#
loop_
_entity.id
_entity.type
_entity.pdbx_description
1 polymer ?
#
loop_
_entity_poly.entity_id
_entity_poly.type
_entity_poly.pdbx_seq_one_letter_code
_entity_poly.pdbx_strand_id
1 'polypeptide(L)'
;KMLDVMSDALATPEAVVLPDEKEEGVAVVSVGAGVTDVTVYYRNVVRYIASIPMGASAINRDIRTISVPEKHVESLKQKYGSAVAELAPEDKLIRVNGRTAREAKDILLRNLATVIEARATDIAEFVMQEIKDSGYAERLAYGIVLTGGSAKLKDLDELFRRVTGMDVRVAVPETGITEESKEKVADAAFSTAVGILIKGAELGGCTVIERPVTPAAAAPGATPRQPFTPPQPQPAA
;
A
#
# COMPACT_ATOMS: atom_id res chain seq x y z
N LYS A 1 0.25 -14.07 24.13
CA LYS A 1 0.51 -15.46 23.69
C LYS A 1 0.59 -15.44 22.18
N MET A 2 1.71 -15.85 21.59
CA MET A 2 1.84 -16.04 20.16
C MET A 2 1.03 -17.29 19.76
N LEU A 3 0.20 -17.18 18.71
CA LEU A 3 -0.66 -18.27 18.27
C LEU A 3 0.01 -19.03 17.13
N ASP A 4 0.53 -18.30 16.14
CA ASP A 4 1.19 -18.86 14.97
C ASP A 4 2.14 -17.84 14.34
N VAL A 5 2.91 -18.25 13.34
CA VAL A 5 3.81 -17.41 12.54
C VAL A 5 3.55 -17.72 11.06
N MET A 6 3.35 -16.68 10.26
CA MET A 6 3.12 -16.79 8.83
C MET A 6 4.01 -15.82 8.06
N SER A 7 4.47 -16.22 6.88
CA SER A 7 5.15 -15.31 5.95
C SER A 7 4.16 -14.34 5.32
N ASP A 8 4.58 -13.11 5.14
CA ASP A 8 3.84 -12.05 4.42
C ASP A 8 3.49 -12.49 2.99
N ALA A 9 4.40 -13.19 2.30
CA ALA A 9 4.17 -13.74 0.98
C ALA A 9 2.97 -14.71 0.92
N LEU A 10 2.66 -15.41 2.02
CA LEU A 10 1.49 -16.28 2.13
C LEU A 10 0.26 -15.56 2.65
N ALA A 11 0.44 -14.57 3.52
CA ALA A 11 -0.67 -13.83 4.12
C ALA A 11 -1.30 -12.84 3.14
N THR A 12 -0.48 -12.08 2.42
CA THR A 12 -0.93 -11.01 1.52
C THR A 12 -1.95 -11.49 0.47
N PRO A 13 -1.74 -12.62 -0.23
CA PRO A 13 -2.69 -13.11 -1.22
C PRO A 13 -4.10 -13.40 -0.68
N GLU A 14 -4.22 -13.78 0.59
CA GLU A 14 -5.53 -14.08 1.18
C GLU A 14 -6.46 -12.86 1.25
N ALA A 15 -5.91 -11.66 1.27
CA ALA A 15 -6.67 -10.42 1.31
C ALA A 15 -7.02 -9.85 -0.07
N VAL A 16 -6.26 -10.22 -1.12
CA VAL A 16 -6.28 -9.50 -2.41
C VAL A 16 -6.58 -10.34 -3.64
N VAL A 17 -6.51 -11.68 -3.51
CA VAL A 17 -6.68 -12.60 -4.65
C VAL A 17 -8.07 -13.22 -4.61
N LEU A 18 -8.72 -13.24 -5.77
CA LEU A 18 -10.02 -13.88 -5.95
C LEU A 18 -9.86 -15.40 -6.18
N PRO A 19 -10.88 -16.21 -5.84
CA PRO A 19 -10.83 -17.66 -6.03
C PRO A 19 -10.50 -18.09 -7.45
N ASP A 20 -11.11 -17.45 -8.46
CA ASP A 20 -10.89 -17.78 -9.88
C ASP A 20 -9.45 -17.48 -10.32
N GLU A 21 -8.84 -16.41 -9.79
CA GLU A 21 -7.44 -16.08 -10.04
C GLU A 21 -6.48 -17.16 -9.47
N LYS A 22 -6.78 -17.68 -8.26
CA LYS A 22 -6.00 -18.78 -7.67
C LYS A 22 -6.11 -20.06 -8.49
N GLU A 23 -7.27 -20.33 -9.08
CA GLU A 23 -7.51 -21.52 -9.90
C GLU A 23 -6.80 -21.44 -11.25
N GLU A 24 -7.02 -20.36 -12.00
CA GLU A 24 -6.55 -20.24 -13.39
C GLU A 24 -5.11 -19.72 -13.51
N GLY A 25 -4.55 -19.17 -12.43
CA GLY A 25 -3.15 -18.77 -12.35
C GLY A 25 -2.94 -17.27 -12.26
N VAL A 26 -2.21 -16.86 -11.24
CA VAL A 26 -1.87 -15.46 -10.93
C VAL A 26 -0.54 -15.36 -10.20
N ALA A 27 0.23 -14.31 -10.47
CA ALA A 27 1.36 -13.89 -9.65
C ALA A 27 0.94 -12.73 -8.77
N VAL A 28 1.05 -12.88 -7.46
CA VAL A 28 0.82 -11.81 -6.48
C VAL A 28 2.15 -11.16 -6.17
N VAL A 29 2.25 -9.87 -6.40
CA VAL A 29 3.46 -9.07 -6.20
C VAL A 29 3.17 -8.01 -5.15
N SER A 30 3.76 -8.17 -3.97
CA SER A 30 3.65 -7.20 -2.88
C SER A 30 4.90 -6.33 -2.80
N VAL A 31 4.81 -5.09 -3.26
CA VAL A 31 5.93 -4.15 -3.24
C VAL A 31 5.92 -3.37 -1.94
N GLY A 32 6.78 -3.78 -1.00
CA GLY A 32 6.98 -3.12 0.28
C GLY A 32 8.01 -1.99 0.23
N ALA A 33 8.43 -1.54 1.40
CA ALA A 33 9.49 -0.54 1.52
C ALA A 33 10.88 -1.13 1.26
N GLY A 34 11.20 -2.28 1.86
CA GLY A 34 12.51 -2.93 1.77
C GLY A 34 12.56 -4.18 0.91
N VAL A 35 11.43 -4.84 0.74
CA VAL A 35 11.30 -6.16 0.10
C VAL A 35 10.14 -6.12 -0.89
N THR A 36 10.26 -6.90 -1.96
CA THR A 36 9.16 -7.22 -2.88
C THR A 36 8.96 -8.73 -2.85
N ASP A 37 7.78 -9.17 -2.44
CA ASP A 37 7.41 -10.58 -2.39
C ASP A 37 6.64 -10.98 -3.64
N VAL A 38 6.94 -12.16 -4.16
CA VAL A 38 6.29 -12.77 -5.33
C VAL A 38 5.73 -14.12 -4.92
N THR A 39 4.42 -14.31 -5.10
CA THR A 39 3.75 -15.59 -4.83
C THR A 39 2.95 -16.01 -6.05
N VAL A 40 3.23 -17.18 -6.57
CA VAL A 40 2.55 -17.73 -7.75
C VAL A 40 1.55 -18.77 -7.36
N TYR A 41 0.29 -18.58 -7.77
CA TYR A 41 -0.81 -19.55 -7.62
C TYR A 41 -1.15 -20.16 -8.97
N TYR A 42 -1.47 -21.45 -8.96
CA TYR A 42 -2.07 -22.18 -10.06
C TYR A 42 -2.81 -23.40 -9.54
N ARG A 43 -4.08 -23.59 -9.95
CA ARG A 43 -5.00 -24.64 -9.47
C ARG A 43 -5.18 -24.63 -7.96
N ASN A 44 -5.44 -23.45 -7.41
CA ASN A 44 -5.63 -23.19 -5.97
C ASN A 44 -4.44 -23.56 -5.07
N VAL A 45 -3.25 -23.79 -5.64
CA VAL A 45 -2.05 -24.18 -4.90
C VAL A 45 -0.95 -23.14 -5.12
N VAL A 46 -0.26 -22.77 -4.04
CA VAL A 46 0.97 -22.00 -4.13
C VAL A 46 2.03 -22.85 -4.83
N ARG A 47 2.54 -22.37 -5.95
CA ARG A 47 3.54 -23.06 -6.76
C ARG A 47 4.94 -22.51 -6.56
N TYR A 48 5.04 -21.25 -6.21
CA TYR A 48 6.32 -20.58 -6.05
C TYR A 48 6.21 -19.41 -5.09
N ILE A 49 7.27 -19.16 -4.32
CA ILE A 49 7.41 -18.00 -3.46
C ILE A 49 8.84 -17.51 -3.59
N ALA A 50 9.01 -16.21 -3.77
CA ALA A 50 10.28 -15.54 -3.72
C ALA A 50 10.18 -14.20 -2.98
N SER A 51 11.28 -13.76 -2.39
CA SER A 51 11.42 -12.46 -1.74
C SER A 51 12.64 -11.75 -2.29
N ILE A 52 12.41 -10.67 -3.01
CA ILE A 52 13.44 -9.83 -3.62
C ILE A 52 13.84 -8.77 -2.60
N PRO A 53 15.14 -8.67 -2.20
CA PRO A 53 15.59 -7.71 -1.18
C PRO A 53 15.68 -6.29 -1.74
N MET A 54 14.64 -5.85 -2.43
CA MET A 54 14.50 -4.53 -3.03
C MET A 54 13.04 -4.08 -2.95
N GLY A 55 12.82 -2.83 -2.57
CA GLY A 55 11.51 -2.19 -2.50
C GLY A 55 11.63 -0.67 -2.66
N ALA A 56 10.59 0.08 -2.30
CA ALA A 56 10.53 1.53 -2.53
C ALA A 56 11.61 2.35 -1.80
N SER A 57 12.27 1.80 -0.79
CA SER A 57 13.43 2.46 -0.16
C SER A 57 14.62 2.58 -1.11
N ALA A 58 14.72 1.70 -2.11
CA ALA A 58 15.73 1.83 -3.17
C ALA A 58 15.40 3.06 -4.05
N ILE A 59 14.14 3.24 -4.44
CA ILE A 59 13.67 4.45 -5.15
C ILE A 59 13.98 5.70 -4.35
N ASN A 60 13.74 5.69 -3.03
CA ASN A 60 14.05 6.83 -2.17
C ASN A 60 15.54 7.17 -2.16
N ARG A 61 16.41 6.17 -2.16
CA ARG A 61 17.87 6.38 -2.25
C ARG A 61 18.26 7.07 -3.55
N ASP A 62 17.65 6.66 -4.66
CA ASP A 62 17.94 7.24 -5.97
C ASP A 62 17.41 8.67 -6.09
N ILE A 63 16.23 8.98 -5.57
CA ILE A 63 15.71 10.36 -5.52
C ILE A 63 16.66 11.30 -4.77
N ARG A 64 17.40 10.82 -3.77
CA ARG A 64 18.41 11.64 -3.08
C ARG A 64 19.55 12.09 -3.98
N THR A 65 19.86 11.35 -5.04
CA THR A 65 20.93 11.71 -5.98
C THR A 65 20.66 13.02 -6.72
N ILE A 66 19.39 13.39 -6.90
CA ILE A 66 18.99 14.67 -7.49
C ILE A 66 18.96 15.82 -6.46
N SER A 67 19.69 15.66 -5.36
CA SER A 67 19.84 16.66 -4.29
C SER A 67 18.58 16.96 -3.49
N VAL A 68 17.69 15.98 -3.34
CA VAL A 68 16.52 16.06 -2.46
C VAL A 68 16.93 15.66 -1.03
N PRO A 69 16.67 16.50 -0.02
CA PRO A 69 16.89 16.13 1.38
C PRO A 69 16.03 14.94 1.79
N GLU A 70 16.62 14.00 2.55
CA GLU A 70 15.96 12.73 2.94
C GLU A 70 14.56 12.91 3.54
N LYS A 71 14.39 13.91 4.40
CA LYS A 71 13.10 14.24 5.03
C LYS A 71 11.97 14.57 4.05
N HIS A 72 12.29 14.90 2.81
CA HIS A 72 11.31 15.30 1.77
C HIS A 72 11.09 14.21 0.72
N VAL A 73 11.98 13.21 0.63
CA VAL A 73 11.98 12.21 -0.44
C VAL A 73 10.67 11.45 -0.51
N GLU A 74 10.22 10.89 0.62
CA GLU A 74 9.00 10.06 0.64
C GLU A 74 7.75 10.90 0.27
N SER A 75 7.61 12.08 0.87
CA SER A 75 6.49 12.97 0.57
C SER A 75 6.51 13.47 -0.88
N LEU A 76 7.70 13.66 -1.45
CA LEU A 76 7.88 14.06 -2.84
C LEU A 76 7.46 12.92 -3.78
N LYS A 77 7.93 11.70 -3.53
CA LYS A 77 7.58 10.51 -4.28
C LYS A 77 6.07 10.25 -4.26
N GLN A 78 5.45 10.28 -3.08
CA GLN A 78 4.01 10.03 -2.93
C GLN A 78 3.16 11.08 -3.63
N LYS A 79 3.56 12.36 -3.57
CA LYS A 79 2.74 13.46 -4.07
C LYS A 79 2.93 13.76 -5.55
N TYR A 80 4.14 13.55 -6.06
CA TYR A 80 4.54 13.99 -7.39
C TYR A 80 5.25 12.91 -8.22
N GLY A 81 5.56 11.75 -7.62
CA GLY A 81 6.21 10.66 -8.32
C GLY A 81 5.29 10.02 -9.37
N SER A 82 5.89 9.57 -10.46
CA SER A 82 5.31 8.68 -11.45
C SER A 82 6.34 7.62 -11.81
N ALA A 83 5.90 6.39 -11.99
CA ALA A 83 6.78 5.29 -12.41
C ALA A 83 7.07 5.31 -13.91
N VAL A 84 6.38 6.14 -14.70
CA VAL A 84 6.58 6.31 -16.14
C VAL A 84 6.86 7.78 -16.42
N ALA A 85 8.09 8.09 -16.82
CA ALA A 85 8.55 9.47 -17.05
C ALA A 85 7.81 10.15 -18.21
N GLU A 86 7.42 9.37 -19.21
CA GLU A 86 6.65 9.86 -20.36
C GLU A 86 5.28 10.42 -19.96
N LEU A 87 4.66 9.85 -18.92
CA LEU A 87 3.36 10.29 -18.40
C LEU A 87 3.46 11.46 -17.41
N ALA A 88 4.68 11.82 -17.01
CA ALA A 88 4.90 12.96 -16.14
C ALA A 88 4.86 14.28 -16.94
N PRO A 89 4.32 15.38 -16.34
CA PRO A 89 4.31 16.70 -16.99
C PRO A 89 5.72 17.18 -17.36
N GLU A 90 5.90 17.61 -18.61
CA GLU A 90 7.21 18.00 -19.15
C GLU A 90 7.76 19.27 -18.51
N ASP A 91 6.93 20.30 -18.34
CA ASP A 91 7.37 21.64 -17.96
C ASP A 91 7.06 22.01 -16.51
N LYS A 92 6.57 21.05 -15.70
CA LYS A 92 6.16 21.33 -14.32
C LYS A 92 7.35 21.25 -13.38
N LEU A 93 7.68 22.39 -12.76
CA LEU A 93 8.67 22.49 -11.71
C LEU A 93 8.02 22.43 -10.34
N ILE A 94 8.69 21.79 -9.41
CA ILE A 94 8.33 21.79 -8.00
C ILE A 94 9.50 22.34 -7.18
N ARG A 95 9.17 23.20 -6.23
CA ARG A 95 10.17 23.77 -5.34
C ARG A 95 10.32 22.90 -4.10
N VAL A 96 11.52 22.38 -3.91
CA VAL A 96 11.87 21.58 -2.73
C VAL A 96 12.77 22.41 -1.83
N ASN A 97 12.36 22.60 -0.59
CA ASN A 97 13.15 23.35 0.38
C ASN A 97 14.36 22.50 0.82
N GLY A 98 15.55 23.09 0.81
CA GLY A 98 16.76 22.53 1.39
C GLY A 98 16.76 22.58 2.92
N ARG A 99 17.95 22.64 3.51
CA ARG A 99 18.10 22.84 4.97
C ARG A 99 17.67 24.24 5.39
N THR A 100 17.89 25.21 4.50
CA THR A 100 17.45 26.60 4.65
C THR A 100 16.62 27.02 3.44
N ALA A 101 15.83 28.09 3.59
CA ALA A 101 15.04 28.64 2.47
C ALA A 101 15.92 29.13 1.30
N ARG A 102 17.19 29.43 1.55
CA ARG A 102 18.16 29.83 0.53
C ARG A 102 18.69 28.67 -0.32
N GLU A 103 18.52 27.44 0.16
CA GLU A 103 18.93 26.21 -0.54
C GLU A 103 17.75 25.55 -1.28
N ALA A 104 16.64 26.27 -1.47
CA ALA A 104 15.51 25.75 -2.22
C ALA A 104 15.93 25.47 -3.68
N LYS A 105 15.55 24.30 -4.18
CA LYS A 105 15.86 23.84 -5.53
C LYS A 105 14.58 23.56 -6.28
N ASP A 106 14.53 23.98 -7.52
CA ASP A 106 13.44 23.62 -8.43
C ASP A 106 13.79 22.31 -9.14
N ILE A 107 12.88 21.36 -9.08
CA ILE A 107 13.02 20.02 -9.67
C ILE A 107 11.95 19.85 -10.73
N LEU A 108 12.35 19.47 -11.94
CA LEU A 108 11.44 19.14 -13.02
C LEU A 108 10.77 17.79 -12.70
N LEU A 109 9.43 17.70 -12.78
CA LEU A 109 8.71 16.47 -12.47
C LEU A 109 9.13 15.31 -13.35
N ARG A 110 9.41 15.57 -14.61
CA ARG A 110 9.90 14.55 -15.55
C ARG A 110 11.25 13.96 -15.10
N ASN A 111 12.18 14.80 -14.58
CA ASN A 111 13.44 14.29 -14.06
C ASN A 111 13.26 13.43 -12.81
N LEU A 112 12.33 13.82 -11.92
CA LEU A 112 11.94 12.98 -10.77
C LEU A 112 11.38 11.64 -11.23
N ALA A 113 10.47 11.65 -12.21
CA ALA A 113 9.87 10.45 -12.76
C ALA A 113 10.91 9.56 -13.45
N THR A 114 11.87 10.12 -14.19
CA THR A 114 12.96 9.34 -14.82
C THR A 114 13.79 8.57 -13.79
N VAL A 115 14.09 9.20 -12.65
CA VAL A 115 14.84 8.52 -11.56
C VAL A 115 13.99 7.40 -10.93
N ILE A 116 12.70 7.65 -10.73
CA ILE A 116 11.77 6.66 -10.18
C ILE A 116 11.61 5.50 -11.15
N GLU A 117 11.36 5.77 -12.43
CA GLU A 117 11.18 4.79 -13.50
C GLU A 117 12.36 3.82 -13.60
N ALA A 118 13.59 4.34 -13.58
CA ALA A 118 14.78 3.50 -13.67
C ALA A 118 14.80 2.43 -12.55
N ARG A 119 14.54 2.83 -11.30
CA ARG A 119 14.54 1.87 -10.19
C ARG A 119 13.31 0.98 -10.16
N ALA A 120 12.16 1.50 -10.54
CA ALA A 120 10.92 0.72 -10.63
C ALA A 120 11.02 -0.34 -11.74
N THR A 121 11.72 -0.03 -12.84
CA THR A 121 12.04 -0.98 -13.91
C THR A 121 12.90 -2.14 -13.39
N ASP A 122 13.98 -1.85 -12.64
CA ASP A 122 14.80 -2.90 -12.03
C ASP A 122 13.93 -3.85 -11.16
N ILE A 123 13.02 -3.29 -10.34
CA ILE A 123 12.12 -4.10 -9.51
C ILE A 123 11.22 -4.98 -10.38
N ALA A 124 10.63 -4.43 -11.44
CA ALA A 124 9.74 -5.16 -12.33
C ALA A 124 10.49 -6.26 -13.11
N GLU A 125 11.74 -6.02 -13.51
CA GLU A 125 12.58 -7.00 -14.18
C GLU A 125 12.94 -8.16 -13.23
N PHE A 126 13.29 -7.88 -11.98
CA PHE A 126 13.52 -8.92 -10.98
C PHE A 126 12.26 -9.74 -10.72
N VAL A 127 11.09 -9.09 -10.60
CA VAL A 127 9.81 -9.78 -10.45
C VAL A 127 9.54 -10.70 -11.65
N MET A 128 9.76 -10.21 -12.88
CA MET A 128 9.57 -11.02 -14.08
C MET A 128 10.54 -12.20 -14.13
N GLN A 129 11.77 -12.02 -13.66
CA GLN A 129 12.73 -13.12 -13.55
C GLN A 129 12.25 -14.20 -12.58
N GLU A 130 11.77 -13.82 -11.39
CA GLU A 130 11.21 -14.77 -10.42
C GLU A 130 9.97 -15.50 -10.98
N ILE A 131 9.10 -14.80 -11.72
CA ILE A 131 7.95 -15.42 -12.40
C ILE A 131 8.41 -16.45 -13.43
N LYS A 132 9.45 -16.18 -14.22
CA LYS A 132 10.04 -17.13 -15.18
C LYS A 132 10.66 -18.32 -14.46
N ASP A 133 11.41 -18.09 -13.39
CA ASP A 133 12.09 -19.13 -12.60
C ASP A 133 11.09 -20.05 -11.89
N SER A 134 9.88 -19.56 -11.64
CA SER A 134 8.76 -20.39 -11.15
C SER A 134 8.35 -21.50 -12.11
N GLY A 135 8.62 -21.35 -13.41
CA GLY A 135 8.16 -22.24 -14.47
C GLY A 135 6.67 -22.18 -14.81
N TYR A 136 5.97 -21.16 -14.27
CA TYR A 136 4.52 -20.97 -14.47
C TYR A 136 4.16 -19.72 -15.29
N ALA A 137 5.12 -18.96 -15.81
CA ALA A 137 4.87 -17.71 -16.54
C ALA A 137 3.78 -17.82 -17.63
N GLU A 138 3.80 -18.91 -18.41
CA GLU A 138 2.84 -19.21 -19.50
C GLU A 138 1.44 -19.63 -18.99
N ARG A 139 1.26 -19.80 -17.68
CA ARG A 139 0.05 -20.35 -17.05
C ARG A 139 -0.67 -19.35 -16.17
N LEU A 140 -0.27 -18.10 -16.19
CA LEU A 140 -0.85 -17.04 -15.38
C LEU A 140 -1.92 -16.30 -16.20
N ALA A 141 -3.13 -16.89 -16.29
CA ALA A 141 -4.23 -16.33 -17.04
C ALA A 141 -4.65 -14.92 -16.56
N TYR A 142 -4.47 -14.66 -15.27
CA TYR A 142 -4.76 -13.35 -14.65
C TYR A 142 -3.52 -12.45 -14.47
N GLY A 143 -2.37 -12.86 -15.03
CA GLY A 143 -1.15 -12.05 -14.99
C GLY A 143 -0.67 -11.73 -13.59
N ILE A 144 -0.55 -10.44 -13.26
CA ILE A 144 0.02 -9.93 -12.00
C ILE A 144 -1.01 -9.16 -11.19
N VAL A 145 -1.16 -9.53 -9.93
CA VAL A 145 -1.88 -8.75 -8.91
C VAL A 145 -0.84 -7.98 -8.09
N LEU A 146 -0.80 -6.67 -8.29
CA LEU A 146 0.14 -5.76 -7.66
C LEU A 146 -0.46 -5.18 -6.38
N THR A 147 0.23 -5.28 -5.26
CA THR A 147 -0.24 -4.77 -3.97
C THR A 147 0.94 -4.30 -3.10
N GLY A 148 0.68 -3.97 -1.84
CA GLY A 148 1.67 -3.40 -0.93
C GLY A 148 1.70 -1.88 -0.98
N GLY A 149 2.33 -1.25 0.00
CA GLY A 149 2.32 0.21 0.14
C GLY A 149 2.87 0.97 -1.06
N SER A 150 3.78 0.36 -1.80
CA SER A 150 4.40 0.96 -2.99
C SER A 150 3.57 0.82 -4.27
N ALA A 151 2.57 -0.06 -4.28
CA ALA A 151 1.62 -0.17 -5.40
C ALA A 151 0.78 1.10 -5.61
N LYS A 152 0.79 2.01 -4.62
CA LYS A 152 0.17 3.33 -4.71
C LYS A 152 0.98 4.35 -5.52
N LEU A 153 2.20 4.02 -5.91
CA LEU A 153 3.00 4.88 -6.79
C LEU A 153 2.29 4.99 -8.13
N LYS A 154 2.07 6.23 -8.54
CA LYS A 154 1.36 6.52 -9.78
C LYS A 154 2.06 5.85 -10.98
N ASP A 155 1.26 5.28 -11.87
CA ASP A 155 1.68 4.62 -13.11
C ASP A 155 2.59 3.38 -12.90
N LEU A 156 2.65 2.81 -11.67
CA LEU A 156 3.48 1.63 -11.40
C LEU A 156 2.91 0.38 -12.11
N ASP A 157 1.61 0.23 -12.16
CA ASP A 157 0.92 -0.84 -12.88
C ASP A 157 1.20 -0.78 -14.39
N GLU A 158 1.19 0.41 -14.95
CA GLU A 158 1.53 0.62 -16.36
C GLU A 158 2.99 0.26 -16.65
N LEU A 159 3.91 0.65 -15.76
CA LEU A 159 5.31 0.24 -15.88
C LEU A 159 5.46 -1.29 -15.86
N PHE A 160 4.80 -1.94 -14.91
CA PHE A 160 4.85 -3.41 -14.81
C PHE A 160 4.29 -4.06 -16.07
N ARG A 161 3.17 -3.58 -16.65
CA ARG A 161 2.66 -4.08 -17.95
C ARG A 161 3.69 -3.94 -19.06
N ARG A 162 4.34 -2.78 -19.16
CA ARG A 162 5.36 -2.52 -20.20
C ARG A 162 6.58 -3.45 -20.08
N VAL A 163 7.05 -3.66 -18.86
CA VAL A 163 8.27 -4.45 -18.59
C VAL A 163 8.00 -5.95 -18.69
N THR A 164 6.87 -6.41 -18.12
CA THR A 164 6.59 -7.85 -18.04
C THR A 164 5.82 -8.39 -19.24
N GLY A 165 5.10 -7.52 -19.97
CA GLY A 165 4.18 -7.93 -21.05
C GLY A 165 2.94 -8.67 -20.54
N MET A 166 2.68 -8.69 -19.25
CA MET A 166 1.54 -9.36 -18.62
C MET A 166 0.47 -8.34 -18.24
N ASP A 167 -0.77 -8.81 -18.10
CA ASP A 167 -1.82 -8.00 -17.49
C ASP A 167 -1.50 -7.72 -16.02
N VAL A 168 -1.76 -6.48 -15.60
CA VAL A 168 -1.48 -6.05 -14.22
C VAL A 168 -2.69 -5.31 -13.65
N ARG A 169 -3.15 -5.72 -12.49
CA ARG A 169 -4.12 -4.97 -11.69
C ARG A 169 -3.55 -4.61 -10.34
N VAL A 170 -3.87 -3.41 -9.87
CA VAL A 170 -3.59 -3.02 -8.48
C VAL A 170 -4.72 -3.53 -7.59
N ALA A 171 -4.36 -4.16 -6.48
CA ALA A 171 -5.31 -4.72 -5.54
C ALA A 171 -5.16 -4.11 -4.15
N VAL A 172 -6.31 -3.91 -3.53
CA VAL A 172 -6.47 -3.56 -2.11
C VAL A 172 -7.17 -4.72 -1.40
N PRO A 173 -7.15 -4.80 -0.07
CA PRO A 173 -7.89 -5.82 0.65
C PRO A 173 -9.39 -5.78 0.31
N GLU A 174 -9.93 -6.88 -0.18
CA GLU A 174 -11.35 -7.02 -0.53
C GLU A 174 -11.95 -8.32 0.01
N THR A 175 -11.15 -9.35 0.22
CA THR A 175 -11.59 -10.66 0.67
C THR A 175 -11.72 -10.70 2.19
N GLY A 176 -12.80 -11.32 2.70
CA GLY A 176 -12.99 -11.56 4.13
C GLY A 176 -13.26 -10.30 4.97
N ILE A 177 -13.64 -9.19 4.34
CA ILE A 177 -13.87 -7.90 4.99
C ILE A 177 -15.36 -7.56 4.95
N THR A 178 -15.90 -7.04 6.07
CA THR A 178 -17.26 -6.51 6.11
C THR A 178 -17.35 -5.17 5.40
N GLU A 179 -18.52 -4.83 4.85
CA GLU A 179 -18.74 -3.54 4.17
C GLU A 179 -18.39 -2.33 5.05
N GLU A 180 -18.68 -2.39 6.36
CA GLU A 180 -18.32 -1.33 7.31
C GLU A 180 -16.82 -1.13 7.51
N SER A 181 -16.05 -2.17 7.27
CA SER A 181 -14.58 -2.15 7.41
C SER A 181 -13.85 -1.83 6.11
N LYS A 182 -14.50 -1.99 4.96
CA LYS A 182 -13.89 -1.76 3.64
C LYS A 182 -13.24 -0.39 3.54
N GLU A 183 -13.94 0.67 3.87
CA GLU A 183 -13.39 2.03 3.78
C GLU A 183 -12.13 2.24 4.65
N LYS A 184 -12.04 1.52 5.77
CA LYS A 184 -10.92 1.66 6.72
C LYS A 184 -9.67 0.93 6.28
N VAL A 185 -9.82 -0.12 5.50
CA VAL A 185 -8.72 -1.01 5.08
C VAL A 185 -8.51 -1.03 3.56
N ALA A 186 -9.25 -0.20 2.80
CA ALA A 186 -9.14 -0.07 1.34
C ALA A 186 -7.83 0.62 0.91
N ASP A 187 -6.71 0.15 1.43
CA ASP A 187 -5.37 0.62 1.08
C ASP A 187 -4.46 -0.60 0.90
N ALA A 188 -3.76 -0.67 -0.21
CA ALA A 188 -2.84 -1.76 -0.52
C ALA A 188 -1.76 -1.97 0.55
N ALA A 189 -1.45 -0.96 1.36
CA ALA A 189 -0.52 -1.08 2.48
C ALA A 189 -1.03 -2.00 3.60
N PHE A 190 -2.34 -2.25 3.68
CA PHE A 190 -2.93 -3.13 4.70
C PHE A 190 -3.09 -4.59 4.24
N SER A 191 -2.76 -4.92 3.00
CA SER A 191 -3.00 -6.25 2.42
C SER A 191 -2.42 -7.39 3.27
N THR A 192 -1.18 -7.27 3.72
CA THR A 192 -0.53 -8.27 4.58
C THR A 192 -1.22 -8.37 5.94
N ALA A 193 -1.52 -7.23 6.58
CA ALA A 193 -2.14 -7.22 7.90
C ALA A 193 -3.54 -7.84 7.87
N VAL A 194 -4.33 -7.53 6.84
CA VAL A 194 -5.66 -8.12 6.64
C VAL A 194 -5.55 -9.62 6.34
N GLY A 195 -4.60 -10.04 5.50
CA GLY A 195 -4.37 -11.45 5.22
C GLY A 195 -4.00 -12.26 6.47
N ILE A 196 -3.15 -11.71 7.35
CA ILE A 196 -2.84 -12.33 8.65
C ILE A 196 -4.08 -12.46 9.53
N LEU A 197 -4.95 -11.43 9.55
CA LEU A 197 -6.19 -11.46 10.33
C LEU A 197 -7.16 -12.53 9.79
N ILE A 198 -7.30 -12.66 8.48
CA ILE A 198 -8.13 -13.70 7.84
C ILE A 198 -7.66 -15.10 8.27
N LYS A 199 -6.36 -15.36 8.12
CA LYS A 199 -5.78 -16.67 8.52
C LYS A 199 -5.86 -16.89 10.03
N GLY A 200 -5.65 -15.88 10.84
CA GLY A 200 -5.81 -15.97 12.29
C GLY A 200 -7.24 -16.32 12.70
N ALA A 201 -8.24 -15.79 11.99
CA ALA A 201 -9.65 -16.13 12.22
C ALA A 201 -9.97 -17.58 11.84
N GLU A 202 -9.45 -18.07 10.71
CA GLU A 202 -9.59 -19.48 10.29
C GLU A 202 -8.99 -20.45 11.31
N LEU A 203 -7.89 -20.11 11.95
CA LEU A 203 -7.25 -20.89 13.00
C LEU A 203 -7.99 -20.85 14.35
N GLY A 204 -9.12 -20.14 14.44
CA GLY A 204 -9.90 -20.01 15.67
C GLY A 204 -9.25 -19.15 16.75
N GLY A 205 -8.24 -18.38 16.39
CA GLY A 205 -7.46 -17.55 17.32
C GLY A 205 -8.04 -16.19 17.66
N CYS A 206 -9.06 -15.75 16.95
CA CYS A 206 -9.67 -14.44 17.15
C CYS A 206 -10.81 -14.52 18.16
N THR A 207 -10.53 -14.23 19.43
CA THR A 207 -11.58 -13.85 20.38
C THR A 207 -11.84 -12.35 20.23
N VAL A 208 -13.10 -11.97 20.04
CA VAL A 208 -13.50 -10.55 20.10
C VAL A 208 -13.22 -10.03 21.50
N ILE A 209 -12.17 -9.25 21.64
CA ILE A 209 -11.93 -8.52 22.89
C ILE A 209 -12.84 -7.30 22.82
N GLU A 210 -14.02 -7.40 23.45
CA GLU A 210 -14.81 -6.21 23.74
C GLU A 210 -13.95 -5.29 24.64
N ARG A 211 -13.39 -4.24 24.06
CA ARG A 211 -12.79 -3.19 24.86
C ARG A 211 -13.92 -2.55 25.66
N PRO A 212 -13.87 -2.56 27.00
CA PRO A 212 -14.82 -1.78 27.77
C PRO A 212 -14.71 -0.35 27.26
N VAL A 213 -15.85 0.21 26.80
CA VAL A 213 -15.93 1.61 26.42
C VAL A 213 -15.66 2.39 27.69
N THR A 214 -14.42 2.80 27.91
CA THR A 214 -14.10 3.73 28.98
C THR A 214 -14.82 5.01 28.61
N PRO A 215 -15.79 5.48 29.42
CA PRO A 215 -16.43 6.76 29.14
C PRO A 215 -15.31 7.79 29.05
N ALA A 216 -15.31 8.56 27.97
CA ALA A 216 -14.31 9.60 27.77
C ALA A 216 -14.21 10.41 29.05
N ALA A 217 -13.00 10.40 29.67
CA ALA A 217 -12.75 11.19 30.86
C ALA A 217 -13.11 12.63 30.53
N ALA A 218 -14.10 13.17 31.22
CA ALA A 218 -14.53 14.54 31.07
C ALA A 218 -13.28 15.42 31.24
N ALA A 219 -13.03 16.27 30.25
CA ALA A 219 -11.91 17.19 30.30
C ALA A 219 -11.97 17.99 31.62
N PRO A 220 -10.88 18.10 32.39
CA PRO A 220 -10.89 18.86 33.63
C PRO A 220 -11.14 20.34 33.29
N GLY A 221 -12.33 20.86 33.69
CA GLY A 221 -12.69 22.26 33.50
C GLY A 221 -14.10 22.53 32.91
N ALA A 222 -14.87 21.52 32.57
CA ALA A 222 -16.26 21.74 32.16
C ALA A 222 -17.17 21.88 33.41
N THR A 223 -17.49 23.10 33.79
CA THR A 223 -18.53 23.41 34.78
C THR A 223 -19.87 22.86 34.26
N PRO A 224 -20.66 22.15 35.09
CA PRO A 224 -21.98 21.66 34.66
C PRO A 224 -22.87 22.88 34.33
N ARG A 225 -23.33 22.95 33.10
CA ARG A 225 -24.35 23.91 32.72
C ARG A 225 -25.63 23.55 33.47
N GLN A 226 -26.07 24.42 34.36
CA GLN A 226 -27.39 24.30 35.01
C GLN A 226 -28.49 24.29 33.95
N PRO A 227 -29.53 23.48 34.10
CA PRO A 227 -30.65 23.49 33.19
C PRO A 227 -31.33 24.87 33.22
N PHE A 228 -31.56 25.42 32.03
CA PHE A 228 -32.27 26.68 31.86
C PHE A 228 -33.73 26.51 32.33
N THR A 229 -34.09 27.20 33.41
CA THR A 229 -35.48 27.31 33.88
C THR A 229 -36.06 28.58 33.27
N PRO A 230 -37.11 28.49 32.43
CA PRO A 230 -37.72 29.67 31.86
C PRO A 230 -38.44 30.47 32.98
N PRO A 231 -38.43 31.80 32.91
CA PRO A 231 -39.10 32.65 33.89
C PRO A 231 -40.62 32.42 33.87
N GLN A 232 -41.23 32.27 35.08
CA GLN A 232 -42.66 32.16 35.21
C GLN A 232 -43.36 33.53 34.91
N PRO A 233 -44.50 33.51 34.23
CA PRO A 233 -45.24 34.74 33.98
C PRO A 233 -45.78 35.34 35.30
N GLN A 234 -45.50 36.62 35.50
CA GLN A 234 -46.07 37.38 36.61
C GLN A 234 -47.58 37.57 36.42
N PRO A 235 -48.42 37.47 37.48
CA PRO A 235 -49.81 37.76 37.34
C PRO A 235 -50.03 39.28 37.16
N ALA A 236 -50.89 39.61 36.20
CA ALA A 236 -51.33 40.98 35.95
C ALA A 236 -52.09 41.54 37.14
N ALA A 237 -51.78 42.78 37.52
CA ALA A 237 -52.50 43.59 38.49
C ALA A 237 -53.69 44.27 37.79
#